data_5f0a149ae1c0f8890c787ce84187480e
#
_entry.id   5f0a149ae1c0f8890c787ce84187480e
#
_cell.length_a   1.000
_cell.length_b   1.000
_cell.length_c   1.000
_cell.angle_alpha   90.00
_cell.angle_beta   90.00
_cell.angle_gamma   90.00
#
_symmetry.space_group_name_H-M   'P 1'
#
loop_
_entity.id
_entity.type
_entity.pdbx_description
1 polymer ?
#
loop_
_entity_poly.entity_id
_entity_poly.type
_entity_poly.pdbx_seq_one_letter_code
_entity_poly.pdbx_strand_id
1 'polypeptide(L)' 'MAKEKEVIELTGVVVEALPGTQFRVELENGHQIIAHVAGRMRKHYIRLVPGDRVKVELTPYDLTKGRITYREN' A
#
# COMPACT_ATOMS: atom_id res chain seq x y z
N MET A 1 12.42 11.80 23.34
CA MET A 1 11.79 12.18 22.23
C MET A 1 11.20 11.06 21.45
N ALA A 2 10.16 11.28 20.88
CA ALA A 2 9.52 10.26 20.13
C ALA A 2 10.28 10.00 18.88
N LYS A 3 10.52 8.73 18.64
CA LYS A 3 11.19 8.40 17.46
C LYS A 3 10.22 8.29 16.37
N GLU A 4 10.51 8.91 15.28
CA GLU A 4 9.66 8.79 14.19
C GLU A 4 9.71 7.43 13.64
N LYS A 5 8.58 6.92 13.19
CA LYS A 5 8.58 5.65 12.56
C LYS A 5 9.30 5.76 11.27
N GLU A 6 10.18 4.84 11.03
CA GLU A 6 10.85 4.80 9.76
C GLU A 6 9.99 4.05 8.80
N VAL A 7 9.58 4.71 7.75
CA VAL A 7 8.81 4.02 6.71
C VAL A 7 9.47 4.27 5.38
N ILE A 8 9.30 3.32 4.50
CA ILE A 8 9.78 3.44 3.13
C ILE A 8 8.56 3.63 2.28
N GLU A 9 8.51 4.73 1.55
CA GLU A 9 7.37 5.02 0.71
C GLU A 9 7.71 4.70 -0.72
N LEU A 10 6.91 3.86 -1.34
CA LEU A 10 7.14 3.44 -2.71
C LEU A 10 5.84 3.54 -3.48
N THR A 11 5.97 3.63 -4.80
CA THR A 11 4.83 3.61 -5.67
C THR A 11 4.68 2.22 -6.25
N GLY A 12 3.47 1.78 -6.38
CA GLY A 12 3.19 0.49 -6.98
C GLY A 12 1.88 0.50 -7.72
N VAL A 13 1.55 -0.64 -8.30
CA VAL A 13 0.32 -0.81 -9.06
C VAL A 13 -0.43 -1.98 -8.45
N VAL A 14 -1.72 -1.79 -8.24
CA VAL A 14 -2.55 -2.87 -7.72
C VAL A 14 -2.69 -3.91 -8.80
N VAL A 15 -2.35 -5.16 -8.50
CA VAL A 15 -2.46 -6.24 -9.47
C VAL A 15 -3.59 -7.19 -9.15
N GLU A 16 -4.05 -7.22 -7.91
CA GLU A 16 -5.10 -8.14 -7.52
C GLU A 16 -5.78 -7.67 -6.26
N ALA A 17 -7.10 -7.77 -6.21
CA ALA A 17 -7.84 -7.48 -4.99
C ALA A 17 -7.98 -8.77 -4.21
N LEU A 18 -7.69 -8.70 -2.92
CA LEU A 18 -7.74 -9.84 -2.03
C LEU A 18 -8.85 -9.63 -1.02
N PRO A 19 -9.27 -10.69 -0.34
CA PRO A 19 -10.31 -10.54 0.67
C PRO A 19 -9.84 -9.64 1.81
N GLY A 20 -10.78 -8.99 2.47
CA GLY A 20 -10.47 -8.25 3.69
C GLY A 20 -9.79 -6.92 3.47
N THR A 21 -10.11 -6.21 2.44
CA THR A 21 -9.53 -4.90 2.12
C THR A 21 -8.02 -4.97 1.95
N GLN A 22 -7.53 -6.08 1.46
CA GLN A 22 -6.13 -6.25 1.14
C GLN A 22 -5.96 -6.31 -0.36
N PHE A 23 -4.76 -5.94 -0.81
CA PHE A 23 -4.47 -5.90 -2.23
C PHE A 23 -3.06 -6.39 -2.47
N ARG A 24 -2.86 -7.08 -3.57
CA ARG A 24 -1.53 -7.39 -4.00
C ARG A 24 -1.04 -6.25 -4.86
N VAL A 25 0.11 -5.69 -4.52
CA VAL A 25 0.65 -4.53 -5.20
C VAL A 25 2.04 -4.87 -5.71
N GLU A 26 2.29 -4.55 -6.95
CA GLU A 26 3.60 -4.74 -7.52
C GLU A 26 4.32 -3.40 -7.48
N LEU A 27 5.45 -3.36 -6.80
CA LEU A 27 6.22 -2.14 -6.63
C LEU A 27 7.07 -1.88 -7.86
N GLU A 28 7.58 -0.68 -7.95
CA GLU A 28 8.36 -0.29 -9.12
C GLU A 28 9.60 -1.13 -9.31
N ASN A 29 10.13 -1.68 -8.24
CA ASN A 29 11.29 -2.53 -8.35
C ASN A 29 10.94 -3.98 -8.71
N GLY A 30 9.68 -4.24 -9.01
CA GLY A 30 9.26 -5.59 -9.39
C GLY A 30 8.86 -6.48 -8.24
N HIS A 31 8.98 -5.99 -7.02
CA HIS A 31 8.65 -6.75 -5.83
C HIS A 31 7.16 -6.70 -5.59
N GLN A 32 6.55 -7.79 -5.22
CA GLN A 32 5.13 -7.81 -4.91
C GLN A 32 4.93 -7.92 -3.42
N ILE A 33 3.99 -7.15 -2.91
CA ILE A 33 3.67 -7.16 -1.50
C ILE A 33 2.17 -7.27 -1.31
N ILE A 34 1.77 -7.59 -0.09
CA ILE A 34 0.37 -7.55 0.30
C ILE A 34 0.18 -6.26 1.08
N ALA A 35 -0.75 -5.44 0.62
CA ALA A 35 -0.98 -4.13 1.24
C ALA A 35 -2.42 -4.02 1.67
N HIS A 36 -2.65 -3.38 2.80
CA HIS A 36 -4.00 -3.07 3.24
C HIS A 36 -4.24 -1.57 3.11
N VAL A 37 -5.49 -1.19 3.10
CA VAL A 37 -5.85 0.20 2.89
C VAL A 37 -5.75 0.94 4.20
N ALA A 38 -5.09 2.09 4.18
CA ALA A 38 -4.97 2.91 5.38
C ALA A 38 -6.34 3.36 5.86
N GLY A 39 -6.42 3.59 7.16
CA GLY A 39 -7.71 3.93 7.76
C GLY A 39 -8.35 5.16 7.15
N ARG A 40 -7.54 6.19 6.86
CA ARG A 40 -8.13 7.41 6.32
C ARG A 40 -8.65 7.19 4.90
N MET A 41 -8.08 6.28 4.14
CA MET A 41 -8.60 5.99 2.82
C MET A 41 -9.90 5.21 2.91
N ARG A 42 -10.01 4.34 3.89
CA ARG A 42 -11.24 3.63 4.10
C ARG A 42 -12.36 4.59 4.48
N LYS A 43 -12.01 5.59 5.26
CA LYS A 43 -12.96 6.57 5.67
C LYS A 43 -13.54 7.32 4.49
N HIS A 44 -12.74 7.57 3.47
CA HIS A 44 -13.20 8.25 2.28
C HIS A 44 -13.73 7.29 1.24
N TYR A 45 -13.79 6.04 1.58
CA TYR A 45 -14.41 5.04 0.73
C TYR A 45 -13.81 4.99 -0.65
N ILE A 46 -12.50 5.01 -0.71
CA ILE A 46 -11.81 4.97 -1.98
C ILE A 46 -11.76 3.54 -2.46
N ARG A 47 -12.20 3.32 -3.69
CA ARG A 47 -12.24 2.00 -4.24
C ARG A 47 -11.03 1.78 -5.11
N LEU A 48 -10.30 0.72 -4.84
CA LEU A 48 -9.12 0.38 -5.62
C LEU A 48 -9.43 -0.81 -6.49
N VAL A 49 -8.93 -0.76 -7.71
CA VAL A 49 -9.11 -1.86 -8.65
C VAL A 49 -7.76 -2.18 -9.27
N PRO A 50 -7.60 -3.36 -9.83
CA PRO A 50 -6.35 -3.68 -10.51
C PRO A 50 -6.02 -2.64 -11.57
N GLY A 51 -4.77 -2.25 -11.61
CA GLY A 51 -4.34 -1.20 -12.54
C GLY A 51 -4.18 0.16 -11.90
N ASP A 52 -4.72 0.36 -10.70
CA ASP A 52 -4.57 1.64 -10.03
C ASP A 52 -3.16 1.81 -9.51
N ARG A 53 -2.66 3.02 -9.63
CA ARG A 53 -1.36 3.35 -9.07
C ARG A 53 -1.57 3.88 -7.67
N VAL A 54 -0.77 3.39 -6.75
CA VAL A 54 -0.92 3.75 -5.34
C VAL A 54 0.44 3.97 -4.71
N LYS A 55 0.43 4.72 -3.63
CA LYS A 55 1.60 4.83 -2.78
C LYS A 55 1.42 3.92 -1.60
N VAL A 56 2.48 3.18 -1.28
CA VAL A 56 2.44 2.28 -0.15
C VAL A 56 3.58 2.61 0.79
N GLU A 57 3.36 2.34 2.05
CA GLU A 57 4.37 2.48 3.09
C GLU A 57 4.76 1.11 3.59
N LEU A 58 6.06 0.88 3.65
CA LEU A 58 6.61 -0.34 4.21
C LEU A 58 7.48 0.04 5.38
N THR A 59 7.66 -0.89 6.31
CA THR A 59 8.64 -0.68 7.36
C THR A 59 9.86 -1.50 7.04
N PRO A 60 11.05 -1.08 7.50
CA PRO A 60 12.24 -1.89 7.28
C PRO A 60 12.17 -3.24 7.94
N TYR A 61 11.25 -3.40 8.89
CA TYR A 61 11.15 -4.66 9.61
C TYR A 61 10.35 -5.70 8.83
N ASP A 62 9.52 -5.28 7.89
CA ASP A 62 8.74 -6.25 7.13
C ASP A 62 8.46 -5.66 5.74
N LEU A 63 9.26 -6.08 4.79
CA LEU A 63 9.13 -5.56 3.44
C LEU A 63 8.15 -6.34 2.60
N THR A 64 7.45 -7.30 3.19
CA THR A 64 6.48 -8.08 2.43
C THR A 64 5.06 -7.58 2.63
N LYS A 65 4.84 -6.67 3.58
CA LYS A 65 3.53 -6.13 3.85
C LYS A 65 3.61 -4.63 3.90
N GLY A 66 2.58 -3.99 3.43
CA GLY A 66 2.57 -2.55 3.40
C GLY A 66 1.20 -2.00 3.64
N ARG A 67 1.12 -0.67 3.60
CA ARG A 67 -0.14 0.04 3.78
C ARG A 67 -0.29 1.01 2.65
N ILE A 68 -1.44 0.97 2.00
CA ILE A 68 -1.73 1.90 0.92
C ILE A 68 -2.20 3.20 1.55
N THR A 69 -1.47 4.28 1.26
CA THR A 69 -1.76 5.56 1.89
C THR A 69 -2.32 6.57 0.90
N TYR A 70 -2.21 6.30 -0.39
CA TYR A 70 -2.62 7.30 -1.36
C TYR A 70 -2.86 6.61 -2.71
N ARG A 71 -3.89 7.06 -3.41
CA ARG A 71 -4.19 6.58 -4.75
C ARG A 71 -3.80 7.68 -5.71
N GLU A 72 -2.94 7.37 -6.66
CA GLU A 72 -2.35 8.39 -7.50
C GLU A 72 -3.14 8.71 -8.76
N ASN A 73 -4.19 8.07 -9.02
CA ASN A 73 -4.92 8.33 -10.28
C ASN A 73 -5.62 9.66 -10.31
#